data_a075088c856b1aa6fefd5cf3a7443028
#
_entry.id   a075088c856b1aa6fefd5cf3a7443028
#
_cell.length_a   1.000
_cell.length_b   1.000
_cell.length_c   1.000
_cell.angle_alpha   90.00
_cell.angle_beta   90.00
_cell.angle_gamma   90.00
#
_symmetry.space_group_name_H-M   'P 1'
#
loop_
_entity.id
_entity.type
_entity.pdbx_description
1 polymer ?
#
loop_
_entity_poly.entity_id
_entity_poly.type
_entity_poly.pdbx_seq_one_letter_code
_entity_poly.pdbx_strand_id
1 'polypeptide(L)'
;MEEKENNTQIPVIRLDRQLKYEGNILKIYEDKVLANGHEARWDFIHHDGAAAVLPVADDGKILMVRQYRNALDRYTLEIPAGKLDEPGEPKVECAFRELEEETGYRVETPEKLEYLMSLTTTVAFCDEAIDIFVAHNLIPSHQHLDVDEVINVVPCSLEELEDMIYTGKITDGKTIAA
;
A
#
# COMPACT_ATOMS: atom_id res chain seq x y z
N MET A 1 -9.79 32.01 -27.73
CA MET A 1 -10.80 32.17 -26.64
C MET A 1 -10.35 31.24 -25.53
N GLU A 2 -9.70 31.79 -24.53
CA GLU A 2 -9.33 31.03 -23.33
C GLU A 2 -10.61 30.83 -22.52
N GLU A 3 -11.06 29.59 -22.42
CA GLU A 3 -12.06 29.20 -21.42
C GLU A 3 -11.45 29.41 -20.03
N LYS A 4 -11.87 30.48 -19.36
CA LYS A 4 -11.65 30.61 -17.93
C LYS A 4 -12.47 29.52 -17.24
N GLU A 5 -11.83 28.44 -16.87
CA GLU A 5 -12.37 27.51 -15.87
C GLU A 5 -12.71 28.35 -14.63
N ASN A 6 -14.00 28.58 -14.45
CA ASN A 6 -14.55 29.14 -13.22
C ASN A 6 -14.46 28.05 -12.14
N ASN A 7 -13.24 27.84 -11.60
CA ASN A 7 -13.00 26.96 -10.46
C ASN A 7 -13.51 27.67 -9.19
N THR A 8 -14.83 27.74 -9.02
CA THR A 8 -15.45 28.09 -7.74
C THR A 8 -15.31 26.90 -6.81
N GLN A 9 -14.10 26.66 -6.36
CA GLN A 9 -13.85 25.74 -5.25
C GLN A 9 -14.56 26.29 -4.03
N ILE A 10 -15.65 25.63 -3.64
CA ILE A 10 -16.29 25.90 -2.35
C ILE A 10 -15.33 25.35 -1.29
N PRO A 11 -14.70 26.21 -0.48
CA PRO A 11 -13.69 25.75 0.45
C PRO A 11 -14.32 24.83 1.51
N VAL A 12 -13.74 23.68 1.70
CA VAL A 12 -13.97 22.86 2.89
C VAL A 12 -12.95 23.27 3.94
N ILE A 13 -13.44 23.65 5.11
CA ILE A 13 -12.59 24.10 6.23
C ILE A 13 -12.75 23.12 7.37
N ARG A 14 -11.65 22.51 7.80
CA ARG A 14 -11.64 21.74 9.04
C ARG A 14 -11.62 22.69 10.22
N LEU A 15 -12.68 22.65 11.06
CA LEU A 15 -12.86 23.48 12.24
C LEU A 15 -12.21 22.87 13.48
N ASP A 16 -12.26 21.52 13.60
CA ASP A 16 -11.72 20.76 14.72
C ASP A 16 -11.42 19.33 14.28
N ARG A 17 -10.48 18.67 14.98
CA ARG A 17 -10.18 17.25 14.84
C ARG A 17 -10.06 16.60 16.20
N GLN A 18 -10.81 15.56 16.46
CA GLN A 18 -10.83 14.83 17.73
C GLN A 18 -10.41 13.37 17.50
N LEU A 19 -9.39 12.92 18.23
CA LEU A 19 -9.04 11.50 18.27
C LEU A 19 -10.17 10.73 18.97
N LYS A 20 -10.70 9.70 18.31
CA LYS A 20 -11.77 8.83 18.83
C LYS A 20 -11.26 7.45 19.22
N TYR A 21 -10.24 6.96 18.51
CA TYR A 21 -9.64 5.66 18.78
C TYR A 21 -8.18 5.66 18.33
N GLU A 22 -7.34 5.03 19.14
CA GLU A 22 -5.95 4.75 18.82
C GLU A 22 -5.70 3.25 19.01
N GLY A 23 -5.41 2.58 17.90
CA GLY A 23 -5.08 1.14 17.86
C GLY A 23 -3.60 0.94 17.59
N ASN A 24 -3.22 -0.31 17.26
CA ASN A 24 -1.84 -0.66 16.98
C ASN A 24 -1.31 -0.04 15.67
N ILE A 25 -2.18 0.04 14.65
CA ILE A 25 -1.80 0.52 13.30
C ILE A 25 -2.64 1.70 12.82
N LEU A 26 -3.75 2.02 13.49
CA LEU A 26 -4.69 3.03 13.04
C LEU A 26 -4.98 4.05 14.13
N LYS A 27 -5.11 5.32 13.72
CA LYS A 27 -5.70 6.39 14.52
C LYS A 27 -6.96 6.87 13.83
N ILE A 28 -8.09 6.80 14.53
CA ILE A 28 -9.40 7.21 14.00
C ILE A 28 -9.79 8.54 14.63
N TYR A 29 -10.12 9.49 13.79
CA TYR A 29 -10.52 10.83 14.17
C TYR A 29 -11.91 11.15 13.67
N GLU A 30 -12.59 12.06 14.36
CA GLU A 30 -13.76 12.78 13.90
C GLU A 30 -13.34 14.22 13.57
N ASP A 31 -13.52 14.63 12.32
CA ASP A 31 -13.29 16.00 11.88
C ASP A 31 -14.62 16.76 11.87
N LYS A 32 -14.68 17.88 12.57
CA LYS A 32 -15.74 18.88 12.40
C LYS A 32 -15.34 19.79 11.24
N VAL A 33 -16.16 19.84 10.20
CA VAL A 33 -15.86 20.61 8.99
C VAL A 33 -16.99 21.59 8.68
N LEU A 34 -16.64 22.69 8.02
CA LEU A 34 -17.56 23.58 7.34
C LEU A 34 -17.47 23.30 5.84
N ALA A 35 -18.50 22.71 5.28
CA ALA A 35 -18.55 22.36 3.85
C ALA A 35 -19.81 22.96 3.24
N ASN A 36 -19.67 23.73 2.17
CA ASN A 36 -20.78 24.41 1.49
C ASN A 36 -21.67 25.25 2.46
N GLY A 37 -21.04 25.89 3.46
CA GLY A 37 -21.73 26.69 4.46
C GLY A 37 -22.45 25.91 5.58
N HIS A 38 -22.34 24.59 5.58
CA HIS A 38 -22.94 23.71 6.59
C HIS A 38 -21.89 23.01 7.44
N GLU A 39 -22.12 22.93 8.74
CA GLU A 39 -21.28 22.10 9.61
C GLU A 39 -21.62 20.61 9.41
N ALA A 40 -20.59 19.79 9.26
CA ALA A 40 -20.69 18.34 9.16
C ALA A 40 -19.61 17.66 10.01
N ARG A 41 -19.76 16.35 10.24
CA ARG A 41 -18.78 15.50 10.90
C ARG A 41 -18.34 14.43 9.93
N TRP A 42 -17.02 14.30 9.74
CA TRP A 42 -16.41 13.32 8.86
C TRP A 42 -15.45 12.44 9.63
N ASP A 43 -15.47 11.15 9.31
CA ASP A 43 -14.50 10.22 9.84
C ASP A 43 -13.18 10.35 9.06
N PHE A 44 -12.07 10.25 9.78
CA PHE A 44 -10.74 10.25 9.19
C PHE A 44 -9.90 9.17 9.87
N ILE A 45 -9.26 8.34 9.07
CA ILE A 45 -8.30 7.33 9.51
C ILE A 45 -6.91 7.79 9.09
N HIS A 46 -6.01 7.90 10.07
CA HIS A 46 -4.60 8.15 9.82
C HIS A 46 -3.82 6.85 9.84
N HIS A 47 -2.98 6.67 8.83
CA HIS A 47 -2.02 5.59 8.67
C HIS A 47 -0.66 6.16 8.28
N ASP A 48 0.43 5.71 8.89
CA ASP A 48 1.77 6.27 8.68
C ASP A 48 2.33 6.02 7.25
N GLY A 49 1.65 5.22 6.47
CA GLY A 49 2.01 4.85 5.11
C GLY A 49 2.63 3.45 5.02
N ALA A 50 2.89 3.03 3.80
CA ALA A 50 3.47 1.73 3.49
C ALA A 50 4.30 1.80 2.20
N ALA A 51 5.06 0.73 1.95
CA ALA A 51 5.70 0.51 0.67
C ALA A 51 5.44 -0.91 0.18
N ALA A 52 5.45 -1.09 -1.13
CA ALA A 52 5.24 -2.38 -1.78
C ALA A 52 6.26 -2.59 -2.90
N VAL A 53 6.52 -3.85 -3.22
CA VAL A 53 7.47 -4.21 -4.28
C VAL A 53 6.81 -5.17 -5.26
N LEU A 54 7.07 -4.98 -6.55
CA LEU A 54 6.81 -5.94 -7.62
C LEU A 54 8.12 -6.67 -7.95
N PRO A 55 8.41 -7.84 -7.34
CA PRO A 55 9.68 -8.53 -7.54
C PRO A 55 9.61 -9.39 -8.80
N VAL A 56 10.43 -9.07 -9.79
CA VAL A 56 10.52 -9.79 -11.07
C VAL A 56 11.74 -10.68 -11.07
N ALA A 57 11.53 -12.00 -11.09
CA ALA A 57 12.59 -13.00 -11.18
C ALA A 57 13.18 -13.10 -12.59
N ASP A 58 14.36 -13.72 -12.72
CA ASP A 58 15.08 -13.85 -14.00
C ASP A 58 14.30 -14.63 -15.07
N ASP A 59 13.38 -15.50 -14.65
CA ASP A 59 12.48 -16.25 -15.55
C ASP A 59 11.22 -15.46 -15.96
N GLY A 60 11.12 -14.20 -15.54
CA GLY A 60 10.00 -13.29 -15.80
C GLY A 60 8.79 -13.50 -14.91
N LYS A 61 8.85 -14.40 -13.94
CA LYS A 61 7.78 -14.54 -12.94
C LYS A 61 7.85 -13.45 -11.88
N ILE A 62 6.70 -13.12 -11.35
CA ILE A 62 6.53 -12.19 -10.23
C ILE A 62 6.43 -13.01 -8.94
N LEU A 63 7.22 -12.65 -7.93
CA LEU A 63 7.16 -13.31 -6.63
C LEU A 63 6.04 -12.69 -5.80
N MET A 64 4.90 -13.36 -5.79
CA MET A 64 3.76 -12.97 -4.98
C MET A 64 3.86 -13.55 -3.57
N VAL A 65 3.17 -12.97 -2.63
CA VAL A 65 3.01 -13.46 -1.27
C VAL A 65 1.57 -13.88 -1.01
N ARG A 66 1.40 -15.07 -0.42
CA ARG A 66 0.12 -15.56 0.03
C ARG A 66 0.04 -15.38 1.55
N GLN A 67 -0.85 -14.50 2.00
CA GLN A 67 -0.98 -14.07 3.39
C GLN A 67 -2.44 -14.13 3.85
N TYR A 68 -2.67 -14.47 5.14
CA TYR A 68 -4.01 -14.38 5.74
C TYR A 68 -4.32 -12.93 6.12
N ARG A 69 -5.47 -12.45 5.69
CA ARG A 69 -5.96 -11.11 6.03
C ARG A 69 -7.19 -11.23 6.94
N ASN A 70 -6.98 -10.94 8.22
CA ASN A 70 -8.04 -11.02 9.24
C ASN A 70 -9.27 -10.18 8.90
N ALA A 71 -9.09 -9.00 8.28
CA ALA A 71 -10.19 -8.14 7.86
C ALA A 71 -11.12 -8.79 6.81
N LEU A 72 -10.61 -9.76 6.04
CA LEU A 72 -11.32 -10.47 4.99
C LEU A 72 -11.66 -11.91 5.38
N ASP A 73 -11.15 -12.40 6.53
CA ASP A 73 -11.27 -13.79 7.01
C ASP A 73 -10.84 -14.82 5.94
N ARG A 74 -9.79 -14.51 5.18
CA ARG A 74 -9.27 -15.38 4.11
C ARG A 74 -7.81 -15.09 3.77
N TYR A 75 -7.21 -16.04 3.03
CA TYR A 75 -5.93 -15.80 2.38
C TYR A 75 -6.12 -14.97 1.11
N THR A 76 -5.18 -14.07 0.88
CA THR A 76 -5.04 -13.24 -0.32
C THR A 76 -3.72 -13.54 -1.00
N LEU A 77 -3.62 -13.24 -2.30
CA LEU A 77 -2.39 -13.24 -3.08
C LEU A 77 -2.08 -11.79 -3.43
N GLU A 78 -0.93 -11.31 -2.98
CA GLU A 78 -0.55 -9.90 -3.01
C GLU A 78 0.89 -9.74 -3.45
N ILE A 79 1.28 -8.54 -3.89
CA ILE A 79 2.69 -8.16 -3.97
C ILE A 79 3.22 -7.93 -2.54
N PRO A 80 4.50 -8.24 -2.24
CA PRO A 80 5.13 -7.96 -0.95
C PRO A 80 4.95 -6.51 -0.54
N ALA A 81 4.56 -6.27 0.71
CA ALA A 81 4.32 -4.91 1.20
C ALA A 81 4.24 -4.85 2.72
N GLY A 82 4.80 -3.81 3.30
CA GLY A 82 4.64 -3.54 4.72
C GLY A 82 4.55 -2.06 5.06
N LYS A 83 4.21 -1.80 6.32
CA LYS A 83 4.12 -0.45 6.88
C LYS A 83 5.51 0.13 7.13
N LEU A 84 5.59 1.43 7.26
CA LEU A 84 6.80 2.09 7.76
C LEU A 84 7.02 1.70 9.24
N ASP A 85 8.26 1.36 9.61
CA ASP A 85 8.60 0.98 10.99
C ASP A 85 8.56 2.18 11.93
N GLU A 86 8.92 3.35 11.41
CA GLU A 86 8.88 4.61 12.16
C GLU A 86 8.44 5.78 11.27
N PRO A 87 7.84 6.82 11.87
CA PRO A 87 7.43 8.00 11.12
C PRO A 87 8.61 8.66 10.39
N GLY A 88 8.48 8.76 9.06
CA GLY A 88 9.51 9.36 8.22
C GLY A 88 10.56 8.40 7.68
N GLU A 89 10.44 7.11 7.89
CA GLU A 89 11.24 6.10 7.17
C GLU A 89 11.09 6.35 5.66
N PRO A 90 12.21 6.41 4.90
CA PRO A 90 12.13 6.52 3.45
C PRO A 90 11.42 5.29 2.87
N LYS A 91 10.40 5.50 2.05
CA LYS A 91 9.59 4.38 1.50
C LYS A 91 10.41 3.39 0.67
N VAL A 92 11.50 3.83 0.04
CA VAL A 92 12.41 2.92 -0.66
C VAL A 92 13.16 1.99 0.28
N GLU A 93 13.52 2.45 1.49
CA GLU A 93 14.15 1.63 2.53
C GLU A 93 13.15 0.61 3.09
N CYS A 94 11.92 1.04 3.36
CA CYS A 94 10.83 0.14 3.74
C CYS A 94 10.62 -0.93 2.67
N ALA A 95 10.49 -0.55 1.40
CA ALA A 95 10.33 -1.50 0.29
C ALA A 95 11.50 -2.50 0.18
N PHE A 96 12.73 -2.02 0.41
CA PHE A 96 13.93 -2.86 0.38
C PHE A 96 13.91 -3.90 1.52
N ARG A 97 13.55 -3.49 2.72
CA ARG A 97 13.41 -4.35 3.91
C ARG A 97 12.31 -5.39 3.69
N GLU A 98 11.10 -4.96 3.32
CA GLU A 98 9.95 -5.83 3.12
C GLU A 98 10.16 -6.87 1.99
N LEU A 99 10.87 -6.51 0.93
CA LEU A 99 11.24 -7.45 -0.12
C LEU A 99 12.00 -8.64 0.46
N GLU A 100 13.00 -8.39 1.31
CA GLU A 100 13.81 -9.44 1.90
C GLU A 100 13.04 -10.22 2.96
N GLU A 101 12.35 -9.53 3.87
CA GLU A 101 11.61 -10.13 4.98
C GLU A 101 10.51 -11.06 4.49
N GLU A 102 9.68 -10.64 3.55
CA GLU A 102 8.54 -11.43 3.08
C GLU A 102 8.90 -12.48 2.01
N THR A 103 9.90 -12.21 1.16
CA THR A 103 10.19 -13.10 0.02
C THR A 103 11.45 -13.95 0.19
N GLY A 104 12.40 -13.54 1.03
CA GLY A 104 13.73 -14.14 1.09
C GLY A 104 14.59 -13.80 -0.13
N TYR A 105 14.26 -12.73 -0.84
CA TYR A 105 15.07 -12.15 -1.91
C TYR A 105 15.33 -10.68 -1.64
N ARG A 106 16.44 -10.17 -2.16
CA ARG A 106 16.79 -8.76 -2.05
C ARG A 106 17.39 -8.26 -3.36
N VAL A 107 17.55 -6.97 -3.49
CA VAL A 107 18.40 -6.32 -4.47
C VAL A 107 19.73 -5.91 -3.83
N GLU A 108 20.69 -5.46 -4.63
CA GLU A 108 22.04 -5.12 -4.13
C GLU A 108 22.00 -3.97 -3.12
N THR A 109 21.24 -2.92 -3.44
CA THR A 109 21.04 -1.74 -2.58
C THR A 109 19.64 -1.17 -2.80
N PRO A 110 19.08 -0.35 -1.87
CA PRO A 110 17.76 0.26 -2.03
C PRO A 110 17.59 1.07 -3.33
N GLU A 111 18.66 1.71 -3.81
CA GLU A 111 18.64 2.52 -5.04
C GLU A 111 18.45 1.68 -6.32
N LYS A 112 18.50 0.35 -6.21
CA LYS A 112 18.17 -0.58 -7.31
C LYS A 112 16.68 -0.86 -7.44
N LEU A 113 15.88 -0.40 -6.50
CA LEU A 113 14.44 -0.41 -6.62
C LEU A 113 13.99 0.74 -7.53
N GLU A 114 13.21 0.41 -8.54
CA GLU A 114 12.67 1.38 -9.49
C GLU A 114 11.29 1.85 -9.02
N TYR A 115 11.14 3.15 -8.75
CA TYR A 115 9.83 3.70 -8.38
C TYR A 115 8.83 3.53 -9.51
N LEU A 116 7.68 2.92 -9.22
CA LEU A 116 6.60 2.73 -10.18
C LEU A 116 5.50 3.79 -10.02
N MET A 117 4.89 3.85 -8.84
CA MET A 117 3.81 4.79 -8.56
C MET A 117 3.56 4.94 -7.05
N SER A 118 2.74 5.94 -6.70
CA SER A 118 2.12 6.06 -5.37
C SER A 118 0.62 5.84 -5.47
N LEU A 119 0.08 5.02 -4.60
CA LEU A 119 -1.34 4.68 -4.52
C LEU A 119 -1.92 5.20 -3.21
N THR A 120 -3.00 5.98 -3.27
CA THR A 120 -3.83 6.26 -2.09
C THR A 120 -4.93 5.21 -2.01
N THR A 121 -4.97 4.44 -0.93
CA THR A 121 -5.81 3.23 -0.84
C THR A 121 -7.30 3.54 -0.71
N THR A 122 -7.65 4.55 0.09
CA THR A 122 -9.06 4.86 0.40
C THR A 122 -9.29 6.36 0.57
N VAL A 123 -9.30 7.09 -0.54
CA VAL A 123 -9.36 8.57 -0.58
C VAL A 123 -10.53 9.20 0.18
N ALA A 124 -11.59 8.43 0.46
CA ALA A 124 -12.79 8.97 1.09
C ALA A 124 -12.60 9.29 2.59
N PHE A 125 -11.78 8.52 3.31
CA PHE A 125 -11.67 8.64 4.76
C PHE A 125 -10.30 8.20 5.33
N CYS A 126 -9.34 7.79 4.52
CA CYS A 126 -8.02 7.35 4.96
C CYS A 126 -6.93 8.07 4.16
N ASP A 127 -5.84 8.45 4.83
CA ASP A 127 -4.68 9.07 4.20
C ASP A 127 -3.56 8.07 3.89
N GLU A 128 -3.82 6.77 4.01
CA GLU A 128 -2.83 5.75 3.65
C GLU A 128 -2.37 5.92 2.20
N ALA A 129 -1.07 6.07 2.05
CA ALA A 129 -0.39 6.10 0.76
C ALA A 129 0.68 5.01 0.71
N ILE A 130 0.63 4.18 -0.35
CA ILE A 130 1.58 3.10 -0.60
C ILE A 130 2.42 3.49 -1.80
N ASP A 131 3.73 3.57 -1.64
CA ASP A 131 4.65 3.70 -2.77
C ASP A 131 5.02 2.31 -3.26
N ILE A 132 4.90 2.10 -4.56
CA ILE A 132 5.15 0.82 -5.21
C ILE A 132 6.45 0.92 -6.02
N PHE A 133 7.31 -0.06 -5.83
CA PHE A 133 8.60 -0.17 -6.52
C PHE A 133 8.66 -1.48 -7.31
N VAL A 134 9.52 -1.52 -8.33
CA VAL A 134 9.86 -2.73 -9.08
C VAL A 134 11.26 -3.18 -8.70
N ALA A 135 11.44 -4.47 -8.47
CA ALA A 135 12.72 -5.08 -8.18
C ALA A 135 13.12 -6.06 -9.29
N HIS A 136 14.29 -5.87 -9.85
CA HIS A 136 14.93 -6.78 -10.81
C HIS A 136 16.27 -7.30 -10.26
N ASN A 137 16.85 -8.31 -10.90
CA ASN A 137 18.13 -8.89 -10.49
C ASN A 137 18.12 -9.34 -9.04
N LEU A 138 17.12 -10.12 -8.69
CA LEU A 138 16.87 -10.61 -7.34
C LEU A 138 18.01 -11.52 -6.87
N ILE A 139 18.54 -11.23 -5.70
CA ILE A 139 19.60 -12.00 -5.04
C ILE A 139 18.94 -12.86 -3.95
N PRO A 140 19.13 -14.18 -3.95
CA PRO A 140 18.61 -15.05 -2.90
C PRO A 140 19.14 -14.64 -1.50
N SER A 141 18.25 -14.64 -0.54
CA SER A 141 18.49 -14.38 0.89
C SER A 141 17.60 -15.30 1.75
N HIS A 142 17.14 -14.83 2.89
CA HIS A 142 16.28 -15.58 3.80
C HIS A 142 15.07 -14.73 4.21
N GLN A 143 13.90 -15.37 4.34
CA GLN A 143 12.73 -14.73 4.96
C GLN A 143 12.99 -14.44 6.44
N HIS A 144 12.53 -13.29 6.91
CA HIS A 144 12.61 -12.84 8.30
C HIS A 144 11.24 -12.33 8.76
N LEU A 145 10.24 -13.21 8.73
CA LEU A 145 8.87 -12.88 9.08
C LEU A 145 8.75 -12.53 10.57
N ASP A 146 7.84 -11.63 10.88
CA ASP A 146 7.41 -11.37 12.25
C ASP A 146 6.80 -12.64 12.86
N VAL A 147 6.82 -12.74 14.21
CA VAL A 147 6.43 -13.94 14.95
C VAL A 147 4.98 -14.37 14.70
N ASP A 148 4.13 -13.45 14.34
CA ASP A 148 2.70 -13.64 14.04
C ASP A 148 2.38 -13.60 12.52
N GLU A 149 3.39 -13.52 11.68
CA GLU A 149 3.22 -13.56 10.22
C GLU A 149 3.31 -14.98 9.67
N VAL A 150 2.42 -15.29 8.76
CA VAL A 150 2.42 -16.55 8.00
C VAL A 150 2.31 -16.21 6.51
N ILE A 151 3.46 -16.12 5.86
CA ILE A 151 3.59 -15.74 4.46
C ILE A 151 4.24 -16.86 3.66
N ASN A 152 3.64 -17.18 2.51
CA ASN A 152 4.21 -18.10 1.54
C ASN A 152 4.50 -17.38 0.21
N VAL A 153 5.69 -17.54 -0.31
CA VAL A 153 6.05 -17.00 -1.63
C VAL A 153 5.47 -17.90 -2.74
N VAL A 154 4.80 -17.28 -3.70
CA VAL A 154 4.15 -17.94 -4.83
C VAL A 154 4.61 -17.27 -6.13
N PRO A 155 5.54 -17.88 -6.90
CA PRO A 155 5.92 -17.34 -8.20
C PRO A 155 4.78 -17.51 -9.21
N CYS A 156 4.36 -16.41 -9.85
CA CYS A 156 3.29 -16.41 -10.85
C CYS A 156 3.78 -15.74 -12.13
N SER A 157 3.33 -16.23 -13.28
CA SER A 157 3.52 -15.51 -14.54
C SER A 157 2.57 -14.31 -14.62
N LEU A 158 2.90 -13.32 -15.43
CA LEU A 158 2.03 -12.16 -15.64
C LEU A 158 0.66 -12.59 -16.19
N GLU A 159 0.61 -13.56 -17.11
CA GLU A 159 -0.64 -14.11 -17.66
C GLU A 159 -1.53 -14.73 -16.57
N GLU A 160 -0.94 -15.49 -15.64
CA GLU A 160 -1.67 -16.06 -14.50
C GLU A 160 -2.23 -14.97 -13.58
N LEU A 161 -1.46 -13.91 -13.32
CA LEU A 161 -1.89 -12.78 -12.50
C LEU A 161 -3.03 -12.00 -13.17
N GLU A 162 -2.93 -11.73 -14.47
CA GLU A 162 -4.00 -11.09 -15.23
C GLU A 162 -5.29 -11.92 -15.18
N ASP A 163 -5.24 -13.24 -15.41
CA ASP A 163 -6.41 -14.12 -15.27
C ASP A 163 -7.01 -14.04 -13.85
N MET A 164 -6.16 -14.08 -12.81
CA MET A 164 -6.62 -13.99 -11.43
C MET A 164 -7.27 -12.65 -11.09
N ILE A 165 -6.78 -11.55 -11.67
CA ILE A 165 -7.37 -10.22 -11.52
C ILE A 165 -8.73 -10.17 -12.23
N TYR A 166 -8.79 -10.53 -13.50
CA TYR A 166 -10.04 -10.47 -14.29
C TYR A 166 -11.10 -11.45 -13.82
N THR A 167 -10.72 -12.55 -13.20
CA THR A 167 -11.66 -13.51 -12.59
C THR A 167 -12.03 -13.20 -11.14
N GLY A 168 -11.46 -12.14 -10.55
CA GLY A 168 -11.74 -11.71 -9.19
C GLY A 168 -11.11 -12.60 -8.10
N LYS A 169 -10.12 -13.41 -8.42
CA LYS A 169 -9.32 -14.15 -7.44
C LYS A 169 -8.35 -13.25 -6.71
N ILE A 170 -7.74 -12.29 -7.42
CA ILE A 170 -6.98 -11.19 -6.84
C ILE A 170 -7.89 -9.96 -6.78
N THR A 171 -8.04 -9.39 -5.58
CA THR A 171 -8.90 -8.23 -5.31
C THR A 171 -8.16 -7.13 -4.53
N ASP A 172 -6.90 -7.35 -4.22
CA ASP A 172 -6.06 -6.38 -3.52
C ASP A 172 -5.67 -5.22 -4.45
N GLY A 173 -6.00 -3.99 -4.03
CA GLY A 173 -5.87 -2.80 -4.89
C GLY A 173 -4.44 -2.47 -5.29
N LYS A 174 -3.46 -2.61 -4.38
CA LYS A 174 -2.04 -2.33 -4.71
C LYS A 174 -1.48 -3.34 -5.71
N THR A 175 -1.88 -4.62 -5.59
CA THR A 175 -1.48 -5.69 -6.50
C THR A 175 -2.07 -5.50 -7.89
N ILE A 176 -3.34 -5.07 -7.98
CA ILE A 176 -4.00 -4.80 -9.27
C ILE A 176 -3.40 -3.57 -9.96
N ALA A 177 -2.95 -2.58 -9.19
CA ALA A 177 -2.40 -1.33 -9.73
C ALA A 177 -0.96 -1.49 -10.24
N ALA A 178 -0.18 -2.38 -9.64
CA ALA A 178 1.20 -2.67 -10.02
C ALA A 178 1.29 -3.48 -11.31
#